data_dc2c83d8918dc30b9501e2a09e6b5a2c
#
_entry.id   dc2c83d8918dc30b9501e2a09e6b5a2c
#
_cell.length_a   1.000
_cell.length_b   1.000
_cell.length_c   1.000
_cell.angle_alpha   90.00
_cell.angle_beta   90.00
_cell.angle_gamma   90.00
#
_symmetry.space_group_name_H-M   'P 1'
#
loop_
_entity.id
_entity.type
_entity.pdbx_description
1 polymer ?
#
loop_
_entity_poly.entity_id
_entity_poly.type
_entity_poly.pdbx_seq_one_letter_code
_entity_poly.pdbx_strand_id
1 'polypeptide(L)'
;MPDRLSPLDVSFLYLEEPTTPMHVGSVMLLEPPAGGLDVDRFVKHVSARIALVPRYRQRVRWVPGRLANPVWVDDERFDISYHVRRSALPRPGTSEQLAELVARLQARPLDRSRPLWEIVVVEGLADGRVAVVTKAHQALVDGVHAVDLGHVVLDDHPDAAAPPPQTWSPSAEPSAVELVVGALADAVRRPTEVLETVRSGLGDARETAGKAVEALSGLAFTARSAATRTSPRSPLNRDVTEHRRFAMVATDLEDYRRIRNHLMAVPTRRRRRSPAGAALSAVPTVTTSVNDVVLATLAGALRAWLLTRGASVPPASVVRALVPMSMRVTDPREAGAVGSRVGSLLVDLPTGEASPLMRVHQVAYQTKAHREAGQAVDAPAIAGIAGFAPPTLHSLGARVASGLSRRLFNLVVTNVPGPQQPLYVVGARMLSTYPVIPLAKGQALSVGLTSYDGGVYYGLNADREAMPDLDVLAQCLTESLAELRDTTR
;
A
#
# COMPACT_ATOMS: atom_id res chain seq x y z
N MET A 1 30.17 -2.42 7.98
CA MET A 1 29.59 -3.44 7.05
C MET A 1 28.34 -2.84 6.44
N PRO A 2 28.05 -3.08 5.16
CA PRO A 2 26.83 -2.58 4.53
C PRO A 2 25.58 -3.21 5.19
N ASP A 3 24.49 -2.43 5.25
CA ASP A 3 23.22 -2.87 5.83
C ASP A 3 22.59 -3.97 4.96
N ARG A 4 22.17 -5.07 5.58
CA ARG A 4 21.38 -6.11 4.88
C ARG A 4 19.93 -5.67 4.76
N LEU A 5 19.34 -6.02 3.62
CA LEU A 5 17.91 -5.89 3.45
C LEU A 5 17.17 -6.79 4.45
N SER A 6 16.08 -6.28 5.01
CA SER A 6 15.21 -7.11 5.84
C SER A 6 14.59 -8.26 5.02
N PRO A 7 14.18 -9.36 5.65
CA PRO A 7 13.47 -10.44 4.95
C PRO A 7 12.23 -9.95 4.19
N LEU A 8 11.51 -8.97 4.75
CA LEU A 8 10.34 -8.36 4.13
C LEU A 8 10.73 -7.61 2.84
N ASP A 9 11.76 -6.74 2.90
CA ASP A 9 12.23 -5.98 1.75
C ASP A 9 12.68 -6.90 0.61
N VAL A 10 13.38 -7.97 0.98
CA VAL A 10 13.83 -9.00 0.02
C VAL A 10 12.64 -9.71 -0.61
N SER A 11 11.56 -9.96 0.14
CA SER A 11 10.38 -10.62 -0.40
C SER A 11 9.74 -9.82 -1.53
N PHE A 12 9.69 -8.49 -1.44
CA PHE A 12 9.20 -7.63 -2.52
C PHE A 12 10.06 -7.72 -3.79
N LEU A 13 11.38 -7.84 -3.64
CA LEU A 13 12.28 -8.03 -4.80
C LEU A 13 12.08 -9.39 -5.49
N TYR A 14 11.66 -10.42 -4.76
CA TYR A 14 11.32 -11.74 -5.32
C TYR A 14 9.90 -11.84 -5.87
N LEU A 15 8.97 -11.10 -5.29
CA LEU A 15 7.57 -11.05 -5.75
C LEU A 15 7.41 -10.25 -7.05
N GLU A 16 8.35 -9.35 -7.33
CA GLU A 16 8.31 -8.54 -8.54
C GLU A 16 8.51 -9.39 -9.79
N GLU A 17 7.52 -9.34 -10.68
CA GLU A 17 7.54 -9.93 -12.02
C GLU A 17 7.37 -8.81 -13.07
N PRO A 18 7.73 -9.02 -14.34
CA PRO A 18 7.55 -8.02 -15.39
C PRO A 18 6.12 -7.48 -15.49
N THR A 19 5.13 -8.34 -15.22
CA THR A 19 3.72 -7.98 -15.23
C THR A 19 3.22 -7.40 -13.91
N THR A 20 3.98 -7.49 -12.83
CA THR A 20 3.60 -7.00 -11.48
C THR A 20 4.78 -6.32 -10.81
N PRO A 21 5.21 -5.14 -11.34
CA PRO A 21 6.26 -4.36 -10.68
C PRO A 21 5.79 -3.91 -9.29
N MET A 22 6.67 -4.03 -8.30
CA MET A 22 6.38 -3.73 -6.88
C MET A 22 6.69 -2.26 -6.55
N HIS A 23 6.04 -1.35 -7.28
CA HIS A 23 6.22 0.09 -7.13
C HIS A 23 5.04 0.73 -6.42
N VAL A 24 5.34 1.57 -5.46
CA VAL A 24 4.40 2.51 -4.83
C VAL A 24 4.76 3.92 -5.23
N GLY A 25 3.80 4.81 -5.20
CA GLY A 25 4.03 6.20 -5.51
C GLY A 25 2.78 7.05 -5.31
N SER A 26 2.86 8.27 -5.79
CA SER A 26 1.74 9.20 -5.76
C SER A 26 1.76 10.13 -6.97
N VAL A 27 0.59 10.67 -7.29
CA VAL A 27 0.43 11.77 -8.24
C VAL A 27 -0.01 12.99 -7.44
N MET A 28 0.85 13.97 -7.32
CA MET A 28 0.56 15.23 -6.63
C MET A 28 0.24 16.30 -7.67
N LEU A 29 -0.90 16.98 -7.54
CA LEU A 29 -1.24 18.15 -8.35
C LEU A 29 -0.84 19.40 -7.59
N LEU A 30 -0.07 20.24 -8.22
CA LEU A 30 0.49 21.47 -7.65
C LEU A 30 -0.06 22.69 -8.36
N GLU A 31 -0.36 23.72 -7.58
CA GLU A 31 -0.60 25.07 -8.05
C GLU A 31 0.72 25.84 -8.03
N PRO A 32 1.36 26.06 -9.17
CA PRO A 32 2.63 26.75 -9.20
C PRO A 32 2.47 28.24 -8.87
N PRO A 33 3.52 28.91 -8.35
CA PRO A 33 3.52 30.35 -8.17
C PRO A 33 3.42 31.08 -9.52
N ALA A 34 3.15 32.38 -9.48
CA ALA A 34 3.16 33.23 -10.67
C ALA A 34 4.50 33.10 -11.41
N GLY A 35 4.48 32.62 -12.65
CA GLY A 35 5.70 32.35 -13.43
C GLY A 35 6.02 30.86 -13.62
N GLY A 36 5.25 29.96 -13.02
CA GLY A 36 5.42 28.52 -13.15
C GLY A 36 6.30 27.90 -12.07
N LEU A 37 6.46 26.58 -12.13
CA LEU A 37 7.37 25.84 -11.26
C LEU A 37 8.79 25.90 -11.82
N ASP A 38 9.73 26.43 -11.05
CA ASP A 38 11.16 26.36 -11.38
C ASP A 38 11.66 24.93 -11.15
N VAL A 39 11.80 24.17 -12.24
CA VAL A 39 12.21 22.76 -12.19
C VAL A 39 13.67 22.60 -11.73
N ASP A 40 14.55 23.54 -12.07
CA ASP A 40 15.95 23.47 -11.65
C ASP A 40 16.06 23.70 -10.13
N ARG A 41 15.25 24.61 -9.59
CA ARG A 41 15.10 24.81 -8.15
C ARG A 41 14.46 23.57 -7.49
N PHE A 42 13.49 22.94 -8.14
CA PHE A 42 12.89 21.67 -7.66
C PHE A 42 13.95 20.55 -7.60
N VAL A 43 14.75 20.36 -8.62
CA VAL A 43 15.84 19.35 -8.62
C VAL A 43 16.84 19.60 -7.50
N LYS A 44 17.24 20.87 -7.28
CA LYS A 44 18.13 21.25 -6.18
C LYS A 44 17.49 20.97 -4.83
N HIS A 45 16.20 21.27 -4.66
CA HIS A 45 15.44 21.01 -3.44
C HIS A 45 15.39 19.50 -3.13
N VAL A 46 15.02 18.67 -4.10
CA VAL A 46 15.01 17.21 -3.94
C VAL A 46 16.41 16.69 -3.60
N SER A 47 17.45 17.16 -4.31
CA SER A 47 18.83 16.76 -4.07
C SER A 47 19.30 17.06 -2.64
N ALA A 48 18.97 18.25 -2.11
CA ALA A 48 19.33 18.65 -0.76
C ALA A 48 18.63 17.78 0.29
N ARG A 49 17.37 17.42 0.06
CA ARG A 49 16.59 16.60 0.99
C ARG A 49 16.93 15.11 0.96
N ILE A 50 17.20 14.57 -0.21
CA ILE A 50 17.68 13.19 -0.35
C ILE A 50 19.02 12.99 0.37
N ALA A 51 19.83 14.04 0.47
CA ALA A 51 21.05 14.00 1.27
C ALA A 51 20.81 13.62 2.75
N LEU A 52 19.63 13.94 3.29
CA LEU A 52 19.24 13.59 4.67
C LEU A 52 18.81 12.14 4.85
N VAL A 53 18.53 11.43 3.74
CA VAL A 53 18.04 10.05 3.75
C VAL A 53 18.99 9.17 2.92
N PRO A 54 20.06 8.64 3.50
CA PRO A 54 21.10 7.90 2.77
C PRO A 54 20.56 6.78 1.86
N ARG A 55 19.47 6.14 2.27
CA ARG A 55 18.84 5.02 1.55
C ARG A 55 18.47 5.37 0.11
N TYR A 56 18.11 6.63 -0.17
CA TYR A 56 17.77 7.10 -1.52
C TYR A 56 18.98 7.27 -2.45
N ARG A 57 20.20 7.12 -1.94
CA ARG A 57 21.44 7.09 -2.72
C ARG A 57 22.07 5.70 -2.76
N GLN A 58 21.37 4.69 -2.21
CA GLN A 58 21.84 3.32 -2.14
C GLN A 58 21.11 2.44 -3.15
N ARG A 59 21.83 1.45 -3.66
CA ARG A 59 21.31 0.41 -4.54
C ARG A 59 21.44 -0.97 -3.91
N VAL A 60 20.68 -1.92 -4.43
CA VAL A 60 20.68 -3.30 -3.94
C VAL A 60 21.85 -4.05 -4.57
N ARG A 61 22.67 -4.66 -3.73
CA ARG A 61 23.76 -5.55 -4.16
C ARG A 61 23.51 -6.96 -3.68
N TRP A 62 23.42 -7.89 -4.62
CA TRP A 62 23.24 -9.30 -4.31
C TRP A 62 24.55 -9.94 -3.84
N VAL A 63 24.47 -10.75 -2.77
CA VAL A 63 25.59 -11.56 -2.32
C VAL A 63 25.81 -12.69 -3.34
N PRO A 64 27.07 -12.95 -3.80
CA PRO A 64 27.39 -14.01 -4.72
C PRO A 64 26.82 -15.36 -4.25
N GLY A 65 26.31 -16.15 -5.18
CA GLY A 65 25.66 -17.43 -4.88
C GLY A 65 24.36 -17.32 -4.07
N ARG A 66 23.89 -16.10 -3.80
CA ARG A 66 22.71 -15.85 -2.93
C ARG A 66 22.82 -16.51 -1.55
N LEU A 67 24.04 -16.54 -1.00
CA LEU A 67 24.36 -17.14 0.30
C LEU A 67 23.71 -16.40 1.47
N ALA A 68 23.33 -15.14 1.27
CA ALA A 68 22.62 -14.33 2.25
C ALA A 68 21.72 -13.31 1.54
N ASN A 69 20.89 -12.60 2.33
CA ASN A 69 20.09 -11.47 1.83
C ASN A 69 21.00 -10.42 1.18
N PRO A 70 20.53 -9.72 0.14
CA PRO A 70 21.27 -8.63 -0.47
C PRO A 70 21.54 -7.51 0.55
N VAL A 71 22.48 -6.64 0.19
CA VAL A 71 22.89 -5.48 1.01
C VAL A 71 22.59 -4.18 0.28
N TRP A 72 22.42 -3.13 1.04
CA TRP A 72 22.39 -1.76 0.54
C TRP A 72 23.82 -1.27 0.42
N VAL A 73 24.19 -0.76 -0.77
CA VAL A 73 25.50 -0.15 -1.03
C VAL A 73 25.29 1.23 -1.64
N ASP A 74 26.17 2.15 -1.32
CA ASP A 74 26.15 3.48 -1.91
C ASP A 74 26.35 3.38 -3.43
N ASP A 75 25.59 4.16 -4.20
CA ASP A 75 25.79 4.26 -5.65
C ASP A 75 26.84 5.32 -5.93
N GLU A 76 28.08 4.89 -6.25
CA GLU A 76 29.20 5.78 -6.58
C GLU A 76 28.91 6.67 -7.80
N ARG A 77 27.96 6.26 -8.65
CA ARG A 77 27.54 6.99 -9.86
C ARG A 77 26.16 7.60 -9.69
N PHE A 78 25.77 7.91 -8.46
CA PHE A 78 24.48 8.54 -8.21
C PHE A 78 24.38 9.86 -8.97
N ASP A 79 23.35 9.95 -9.82
CA ASP A 79 23.02 11.14 -10.61
C ASP A 79 21.57 11.51 -10.39
N ILE A 80 21.33 12.64 -9.75
CA ILE A 80 19.98 13.15 -9.47
C ILE A 80 19.16 13.35 -10.75
N SER A 81 19.79 13.70 -11.87
CA SER A 81 19.11 13.95 -13.14
C SER A 81 18.52 12.69 -13.76
N TYR A 82 19.07 11.52 -13.42
CA TYR A 82 18.46 10.24 -13.76
C TYR A 82 17.15 10.00 -13.00
N HIS A 83 17.10 10.39 -11.74
CA HIS A 83 15.99 10.13 -10.83
C HIS A 83 14.89 11.18 -10.90
N VAL A 84 15.24 12.44 -11.17
CA VAL A 84 14.28 13.55 -11.28
C VAL A 84 14.21 14.01 -12.72
N ARG A 85 13.08 13.74 -13.37
CA ARG A 85 12.91 13.98 -14.81
C ARG A 85 11.79 14.96 -15.08
N ARG A 86 11.85 15.60 -16.23
CA ARG A 86 10.75 16.43 -16.78
C ARG A 86 9.98 15.66 -17.83
N SER A 87 8.69 15.89 -17.87
CA SER A 87 7.77 15.44 -18.92
C SER A 87 6.74 16.53 -19.18
N ALA A 88 6.09 16.47 -20.32
CA ALA A 88 4.99 17.38 -20.64
C ALA A 88 3.84 16.62 -21.28
N LEU A 89 2.60 17.06 -20.99
CA LEU A 89 1.42 16.54 -21.67
C LEU A 89 1.26 17.21 -23.04
N PRO A 90 0.78 16.48 -24.04
CA PRO A 90 0.33 17.08 -25.28
C PRO A 90 -0.92 17.91 -25.02
N ARG A 91 -1.13 18.96 -25.80
CA ARG A 91 -2.37 19.74 -25.69
C ARG A 91 -3.59 18.84 -25.99
N PRO A 92 -4.70 18.99 -25.26
CA PRO A 92 -5.03 20.05 -24.31
C PRO A 92 -4.53 19.85 -22.86
N GLY A 93 -3.85 18.75 -22.51
CA GLY A 93 -3.30 18.52 -21.16
C GLY A 93 -4.36 18.09 -20.13
N THR A 94 -5.27 17.19 -20.55
CA THR A 94 -6.39 16.75 -19.70
C THR A 94 -5.96 15.80 -18.58
N SER A 95 -6.85 15.62 -17.60
CA SER A 95 -6.65 14.66 -16.50
C SER A 95 -6.52 13.22 -17.01
N GLU A 96 -7.20 12.86 -18.10
CA GLU A 96 -7.12 11.54 -18.74
C GLU A 96 -5.73 11.32 -19.36
N GLN A 97 -5.18 12.37 -20.01
CA GLN A 97 -3.80 12.33 -20.56
C GLN A 97 -2.76 12.17 -19.45
N LEU A 98 -2.97 12.86 -18.30
CA LEU A 98 -2.13 12.67 -17.13
C LEU A 98 -2.24 11.23 -16.59
N ALA A 99 -3.46 10.72 -16.44
CA ALA A 99 -3.70 9.36 -15.95
C ALA A 99 -3.06 8.30 -16.86
N GLU A 100 -3.10 8.50 -18.18
CA GLU A 100 -2.44 7.62 -19.14
C GLU A 100 -0.89 7.68 -19.02
N LEU A 101 -0.33 8.87 -18.82
CA LEU A 101 1.11 9.02 -18.57
C LEU A 101 1.50 8.32 -17.26
N VAL A 102 0.75 8.50 -16.19
CA VAL A 102 0.98 7.83 -14.90
C VAL A 102 0.94 6.32 -15.06
N ALA A 103 -0.07 5.78 -15.77
CA ALA A 103 -0.19 4.36 -16.06
C ALA A 103 1.05 3.80 -16.76
N ARG A 104 1.58 4.52 -17.76
CA ARG A 104 2.81 4.14 -18.46
C ARG A 104 4.06 4.22 -17.57
N LEU A 105 4.18 5.25 -16.74
CA LEU A 105 5.29 5.40 -15.80
C LEU A 105 5.31 4.27 -14.77
N GLN A 106 4.15 3.92 -14.22
CA GLN A 106 4.03 2.87 -13.20
C GLN A 106 4.17 1.45 -13.78
N ALA A 107 3.85 1.25 -15.05
CA ALA A 107 4.03 -0.03 -15.73
C ALA A 107 5.50 -0.40 -15.97
N ARG A 108 6.40 0.59 -16.07
CA ARG A 108 7.81 0.35 -16.38
C ARG A 108 8.58 -0.04 -15.12
N PRO A 109 9.33 -1.17 -15.12
CA PRO A 109 10.21 -1.53 -14.00
C PRO A 109 11.27 -0.45 -13.72
N LEU A 110 11.65 -0.34 -12.45
CA LEU A 110 12.82 0.46 -12.04
C LEU A 110 14.12 -0.29 -12.37
N ASP A 111 15.15 0.45 -12.72
CA ASP A 111 16.49 -0.11 -12.94
C ASP A 111 17.11 -0.54 -11.61
N ARG A 112 17.22 -1.85 -11.39
CA ARG A 112 17.77 -2.43 -10.16
C ARG A 112 19.28 -2.23 -9.98
N SER A 113 19.99 -1.71 -10.99
CA SER A 113 21.40 -1.33 -10.88
C SER A 113 21.60 0.05 -10.24
N ARG A 114 20.51 0.78 -9.98
CA ARG A 114 20.47 2.13 -9.42
C ARG A 114 19.60 2.18 -8.16
N PRO A 115 19.59 3.28 -7.40
CA PRO A 115 18.61 3.50 -6.35
C PRO A 115 17.18 3.39 -6.89
N LEU A 116 16.31 2.70 -6.13
CA LEU A 116 15.04 2.19 -6.62
C LEU A 116 13.91 3.22 -6.52
N TRP A 117 14.08 4.39 -7.12
CA TRP A 117 13.06 5.44 -7.14
C TRP A 117 13.20 6.38 -8.34
N GLU A 118 12.12 7.05 -8.69
CA GLU A 118 12.04 8.08 -9.73
C GLU A 118 11.01 9.15 -9.34
N ILE A 119 11.23 10.39 -9.76
CA ILE A 119 10.28 11.50 -9.73
C ILE A 119 10.15 12.07 -11.14
N VAL A 120 8.92 12.29 -11.58
CA VAL A 120 8.66 12.94 -12.87
C VAL A 120 7.82 14.18 -12.63
N VAL A 121 8.36 15.34 -12.98
CA VAL A 121 7.63 16.61 -13.03
C VAL A 121 6.93 16.70 -14.38
N VAL A 122 5.62 16.84 -14.37
CA VAL A 122 4.78 16.85 -15.57
C VAL A 122 4.17 18.23 -15.73
N GLU A 123 4.54 18.89 -16.82
CA GLU A 123 4.03 20.21 -17.21
C GLU A 123 2.97 20.09 -18.32
N GLY A 124 2.32 21.20 -18.64
CA GLY A 124 1.34 21.27 -19.74
C GLY A 124 -0.04 20.77 -19.39
N LEU A 125 -0.42 20.74 -18.11
CA LEU A 125 -1.81 20.51 -17.70
C LEU A 125 -2.70 21.68 -18.16
N ALA A 126 -3.95 21.39 -18.52
CA ALA A 126 -4.88 22.34 -19.15
C ALA A 126 -5.14 23.64 -18.35
N ASP A 127 -5.09 23.53 -17.02
CA ASP A 127 -5.35 24.64 -16.09
C ASP A 127 -4.08 25.31 -15.56
N GLY A 128 -2.93 25.08 -16.19
CA GLY A 128 -1.64 25.65 -15.78
C GLY A 128 -1.03 25.00 -14.55
N ARG A 129 -1.65 23.94 -14.01
CA ARG A 129 -1.10 23.15 -12.91
C ARG A 129 0.11 22.34 -13.36
N VAL A 130 0.86 21.87 -12.39
CA VAL A 130 1.97 20.94 -12.59
C VAL A 130 1.67 19.67 -11.79
N ALA A 131 1.98 18.52 -12.36
CA ALA A 131 1.90 17.28 -11.60
C ALA A 131 3.31 16.78 -11.25
N VAL A 132 3.46 16.23 -10.05
CA VAL A 132 4.66 15.50 -9.63
C VAL A 132 4.28 14.05 -9.40
N VAL A 133 4.84 13.17 -10.20
CA VAL A 133 4.63 11.72 -10.09
C VAL A 133 5.82 11.12 -9.39
N THR A 134 5.60 10.54 -8.23
CA THR A 134 6.63 9.78 -7.49
C THR A 134 6.50 8.30 -7.76
N LYS A 135 7.60 7.59 -7.68
CA LYS A 135 7.66 6.14 -7.84
C LYS A 135 8.85 5.61 -7.06
N ALA A 136 8.62 4.66 -6.18
CA ALA A 136 9.64 3.98 -5.41
C ALA A 136 9.30 2.49 -5.30
N HIS A 137 10.32 1.64 -5.22
CA HIS A 137 10.11 0.22 -4.97
C HIS A 137 9.70 -0.01 -3.52
N GLN A 138 8.78 -0.94 -3.26
CA GLN A 138 8.33 -1.26 -1.90
C GLN A 138 9.49 -1.64 -0.97
N ALA A 139 10.50 -2.35 -1.44
CA ALA A 139 11.70 -2.66 -0.66
C ALA A 139 12.45 -1.42 -0.14
N LEU A 140 12.22 -0.24 -0.73
CA LEU A 140 12.85 1.01 -0.30
C LEU A 140 12.00 1.75 0.77
N VAL A 141 10.68 1.59 0.75
CA VAL A 141 9.74 2.42 1.53
C VAL A 141 9.00 1.68 2.65
N ASP A 142 9.01 0.34 2.68
CA ASP A 142 8.34 -0.45 3.72
C ASP A 142 9.26 -0.85 4.90
N GLY A 143 10.54 -0.47 4.87
CA GLY A 143 11.51 -0.74 5.93
C GLY A 143 11.28 0.09 7.20
N VAL A 144 11.85 -0.36 8.32
CA VAL A 144 11.74 0.28 9.65
C VAL A 144 12.20 1.76 9.66
N HIS A 145 12.99 2.15 8.68
CA HIS A 145 13.50 3.52 8.50
C HIS A 145 13.01 4.16 7.20
N ALA A 146 11.93 3.63 6.63
CA ALA A 146 11.42 4.13 5.37
C ALA A 146 10.80 5.53 5.54
N VAL A 147 11.31 6.47 4.79
CA VAL A 147 10.72 7.80 4.64
C VAL A 147 10.04 7.82 3.28
N ASP A 148 8.74 8.13 3.25
CA ASP A 148 8.02 8.27 1.98
C ASP A 148 8.65 9.39 1.14
N LEU A 149 8.87 9.12 -0.14
CA LEU A 149 9.43 10.08 -1.09
C LEU A 149 8.61 11.38 -1.15
N GLY A 150 7.29 11.30 -0.95
CA GLY A 150 6.42 12.46 -0.82
C GLY A 150 6.82 13.35 0.37
N HIS A 151 7.09 12.76 1.54
CA HIS A 151 7.55 13.50 2.72
C HIS A 151 8.95 14.13 2.52
N VAL A 152 9.79 13.52 1.70
CA VAL A 152 11.11 14.10 1.38
C VAL A 152 10.96 15.35 0.53
N VAL A 153 9.96 15.38 -0.36
CA VAL A 153 9.79 16.45 -1.35
C VAL A 153 8.99 17.65 -0.79
N LEU A 154 8.04 17.40 0.12
CA LEU A 154 7.06 18.39 0.56
C LEU A 154 7.52 19.17 1.79
N ASP A 155 7.11 20.42 1.85
CA ASP A 155 7.28 21.38 2.93
C ASP A 155 5.94 21.73 3.57
N ASP A 156 5.94 22.14 4.82
CA ASP A 156 4.79 22.70 5.55
C ASP A 156 4.58 24.21 5.30
N HIS A 157 5.56 24.87 4.68
CA HIS A 157 5.49 26.29 4.35
C HIS A 157 5.99 26.58 2.93
N PRO A 158 5.41 27.60 2.24
CA PRO A 158 5.81 27.94 0.87
C PRO A 158 7.25 28.45 0.76
N ASP A 159 7.76 29.09 1.81
CA ASP A 159 9.09 29.70 1.88
C ASP A 159 10.06 28.86 2.74
N ALA A 160 9.85 27.55 2.82
CA ALA A 160 10.73 26.69 3.60
C ALA A 160 12.18 26.79 3.12
N ALA A 161 13.09 27.00 4.05
CA ALA A 161 14.51 27.08 3.75
C ALA A 161 15.04 25.70 3.30
N ALA A 162 15.83 25.71 2.23
CA ALA A 162 16.54 24.50 1.84
C ALA A 162 17.50 24.05 2.97
N PRO A 163 17.60 22.77 3.26
CA PRO A 163 18.59 22.28 4.21
C PRO A 163 20.01 22.67 3.75
N PRO A 164 20.95 22.88 4.67
CA PRO A 164 22.32 23.24 4.33
C PRO A 164 22.92 22.15 3.43
N PRO A 165 23.74 22.54 2.45
CA PRO A 165 24.38 21.59 1.55
C PRO A 165 25.26 20.62 2.34
N GLN A 166 25.03 19.33 2.14
CA GLN A 166 25.83 18.28 2.75
C GLN A 166 26.83 17.73 1.73
N THR A 167 28.11 17.71 2.11
CA THR A 167 29.12 16.97 1.36
C THR A 167 28.91 15.48 1.59
N TRP A 168 28.55 14.75 0.55
CA TRP A 168 28.45 13.29 0.59
C TRP A 168 29.58 12.68 -0.23
N SER A 169 30.24 11.69 0.37
CA SER A 169 31.20 10.83 -0.33
C SER A 169 30.70 9.39 -0.21
N PRO A 170 30.52 8.70 -1.34
CA PRO A 170 30.06 7.31 -1.30
C PRO A 170 31.13 6.44 -0.64
N SER A 171 30.66 5.49 0.17
CA SER A 171 31.52 4.42 0.68
C SER A 171 31.91 3.48 -0.45
N ALA A 172 33.15 2.99 -0.44
CA ALA A 172 33.60 2.03 -1.43
C ALA A 172 32.71 0.80 -1.48
N GLU A 173 32.37 0.34 -2.68
CA GLU A 173 31.55 -0.86 -2.86
C GLU A 173 32.30 -2.09 -2.34
N PRO A 174 31.68 -2.91 -1.47
CA PRO A 174 32.30 -4.13 -0.98
C PRO A 174 32.54 -5.12 -2.12
N SER A 175 33.71 -5.73 -2.12
CA SER A 175 34.08 -6.78 -3.07
C SER A 175 33.20 -8.04 -2.89
N ALA A 176 33.13 -8.85 -3.93
CA ALA A 176 32.39 -10.14 -3.87
C ALA A 176 32.90 -11.04 -2.73
N VAL A 177 34.21 -11.01 -2.44
CA VAL A 177 34.82 -11.79 -1.36
C VAL A 177 34.38 -11.26 0.00
N GLU A 178 34.41 -9.94 0.20
CA GLU A 178 33.94 -9.30 1.46
C GLU A 178 32.47 -9.59 1.74
N LEU A 179 31.62 -9.60 0.71
CA LEU A 179 30.21 -9.96 0.86
C LEU A 179 30.02 -11.42 1.29
N VAL A 180 30.81 -12.34 0.73
CA VAL A 180 30.74 -13.76 1.11
C VAL A 180 31.31 -13.97 2.51
N VAL A 181 32.47 -13.39 2.83
CA VAL A 181 33.07 -13.49 4.18
C VAL A 181 32.14 -12.86 5.22
N GLY A 182 31.53 -11.70 4.92
CA GLY A 182 30.54 -11.09 5.79
C GLY A 182 29.31 -11.98 6.01
N ALA A 183 28.83 -12.66 4.95
CA ALA A 183 27.72 -13.60 5.05
C ALA A 183 28.03 -14.80 5.95
N LEU A 184 29.25 -15.34 5.82
CA LEU A 184 29.73 -16.44 6.66
C LEU A 184 29.95 -15.99 8.12
N ALA A 185 30.52 -14.79 8.32
CA ALA A 185 30.72 -14.23 9.67
C ALA A 185 29.38 -13.96 10.38
N ASP A 186 28.36 -13.49 9.68
CA ASP A 186 27.01 -13.28 10.23
C ASP A 186 26.37 -14.62 10.61
N ALA A 187 26.55 -15.65 9.76
CA ALA A 187 26.08 -17.00 10.05
C ALA A 187 26.73 -17.59 11.31
N VAL A 188 28.03 -17.31 11.54
CA VAL A 188 28.77 -17.75 12.74
C VAL A 188 28.38 -16.91 13.97
N ARG A 189 28.15 -15.60 13.83
CA ARG A 189 27.78 -14.71 14.94
C ARG A 189 26.34 -14.87 15.43
N ARG A 190 25.48 -15.42 14.57
CA ARG A 190 24.08 -15.74 14.91
C ARG A 190 23.84 -17.26 14.75
N PRO A 191 24.54 -18.09 15.54
CA PRO A 191 24.43 -19.55 15.40
C PRO A 191 23.01 -20.04 15.65
N THR A 192 22.20 -19.30 16.44
CA THR A 192 20.80 -19.63 16.70
C THR A 192 19.92 -19.55 15.45
N GLU A 193 20.12 -18.58 14.57
CA GLU A 193 19.35 -18.47 13.32
C GLU A 193 19.77 -19.52 12.27
N VAL A 194 21.07 -19.91 12.26
CA VAL A 194 21.60 -20.93 11.34
C VAL A 194 21.44 -22.34 11.93
N LEU A 195 21.63 -22.52 13.26
CA LEU A 195 21.41 -23.78 13.94
C LEU A 195 19.93 -24.16 13.99
N GLU A 196 19.02 -23.22 14.10
CA GLU A 196 17.59 -23.48 13.96
C GLU A 196 17.25 -23.98 12.54
N THR A 197 17.96 -23.50 11.53
CA THR A 197 17.78 -23.97 10.14
C THR A 197 18.41 -25.35 9.90
N VAL A 198 19.55 -25.64 10.52
CA VAL A 198 20.26 -26.95 10.37
C VAL A 198 19.72 -27.97 11.39
N ARG A 199 19.33 -27.54 12.60
CA ARG A 199 18.78 -28.42 13.64
C ARG A 199 17.33 -28.83 13.36
N SER A 200 16.57 -28.04 12.60
CA SER A 200 15.26 -28.48 12.06
C SER A 200 15.38 -29.62 11.07
N GLY A 201 16.62 -29.93 10.63
CA GLY A 201 16.93 -31.13 9.82
C GLY A 201 17.41 -32.38 10.59
N LEU A 202 17.89 -32.25 11.84
CA LEU A 202 18.66 -33.36 12.46
C LEU A 202 18.52 -33.56 14.00
N GLY A 203 17.40 -33.22 14.65
CA GLY A 203 17.24 -33.74 16.00
C GLY A 203 16.83 -32.73 17.09
N ASP A 204 15.81 -33.02 17.60
CA ASP A 204 15.08 -32.85 18.88
C ASP A 204 13.64 -32.36 18.64
N ALA A 205 12.80 -33.33 18.42
CA ALA A 205 11.43 -33.16 17.90
C ALA A 205 10.42 -32.54 18.87
N ARG A 206 10.78 -32.16 20.10
CA ARG A 206 9.79 -31.66 21.08
C ARG A 206 9.77 -30.16 21.30
N GLU A 207 10.90 -29.47 21.25
CA GLU A 207 10.95 -28.02 21.46
C GLU A 207 10.88 -27.26 20.11
N THR A 208 11.43 -27.87 19.07
CA THR A 208 11.31 -27.40 17.67
C THR A 208 9.91 -27.63 17.14
N ALA A 209 9.19 -28.65 17.61
CA ALA A 209 7.78 -28.88 17.28
C ALA A 209 6.88 -27.73 17.77
N GLY A 210 7.17 -27.06 18.88
CA GLY A 210 6.43 -25.91 19.36
C GLY A 210 6.52 -24.72 18.42
N LYS A 211 7.73 -24.32 18.03
CA LYS A 211 7.96 -23.17 17.12
C LYS A 211 7.68 -23.52 15.66
N ALA A 212 7.99 -24.74 15.23
CA ALA A 212 7.58 -25.23 13.92
C ALA A 212 6.06 -25.44 13.83
N VAL A 213 5.40 -25.83 14.92
CA VAL A 213 3.93 -25.88 15.02
C VAL A 213 3.34 -24.48 15.03
N GLU A 214 3.99 -23.46 15.59
CA GLU A 214 3.55 -22.07 15.51
C GLU A 214 3.74 -21.51 14.08
N ALA A 215 4.88 -21.75 13.44
CA ALA A 215 5.10 -21.42 12.02
C ALA A 215 4.22 -22.26 11.08
N LEU A 216 4.08 -23.59 11.35
CA LEU A 216 3.17 -24.47 10.64
C LEU A 216 1.71 -24.23 10.99
N SER A 217 1.38 -23.73 12.20
CA SER A 217 0.01 -23.32 12.55
C SER A 217 -0.34 -22.00 11.86
N GLY A 218 0.60 -21.07 11.68
CA GLY A 218 0.43 -19.89 10.82
C GLY A 218 0.26 -20.30 9.36
N LEU A 219 1.08 -21.23 8.85
CA LEU A 219 0.93 -21.84 7.52
C LEU A 219 -0.35 -22.67 7.41
N ALA A 220 -0.65 -23.49 8.41
CA ALA A 220 -1.86 -24.30 8.45
C ALA A 220 -3.10 -23.44 8.65
N PHE A 221 -3.04 -22.35 9.42
CA PHE A 221 -4.11 -21.36 9.55
C PHE A 221 -4.31 -20.62 8.21
N THR A 222 -3.24 -20.20 7.55
CA THR A 222 -3.32 -19.55 6.23
C THR A 222 -3.78 -20.54 5.16
N ALA A 223 -3.26 -21.77 5.17
CA ALA A 223 -3.69 -22.85 4.27
C ALA A 223 -5.12 -23.32 4.59
N ARG A 224 -5.50 -23.40 5.86
CA ARG A 224 -6.87 -23.73 6.30
C ARG A 224 -7.84 -22.60 6.00
N SER A 225 -7.42 -21.34 6.19
CA SER A 225 -8.21 -20.17 5.80
C SER A 225 -8.35 -20.07 4.28
N ALA A 226 -7.29 -20.39 3.52
CA ALA A 226 -7.32 -20.48 2.07
C ALA A 226 -8.16 -21.68 1.57
N ALA A 227 -8.19 -22.77 2.31
CA ALA A 227 -8.98 -23.95 1.98
C ALA A 227 -10.46 -23.81 2.39
N THR A 228 -10.74 -23.11 3.49
CA THR A 228 -12.10 -22.94 4.03
C THR A 228 -12.77 -21.63 3.62
N ARG A 229 -11.99 -20.59 3.24
CA ARG A 229 -12.48 -19.28 2.83
C ARG A 229 -11.82 -18.84 1.53
N THR A 230 -12.05 -19.59 0.45
CA THR A 230 -11.64 -19.13 -0.88
C THR A 230 -12.28 -17.77 -1.16
N SER A 231 -11.52 -16.86 -1.77
CA SER A 231 -12.07 -15.57 -2.20
C SER A 231 -13.23 -15.82 -3.17
N PRO A 232 -14.30 -15.02 -3.10
CA PRO A 232 -15.39 -15.14 -4.04
C PRO A 232 -14.90 -15.00 -5.48
N ARG A 233 -15.51 -15.72 -6.41
CA ARG A 233 -15.20 -15.55 -7.83
C ARG A 233 -15.54 -14.11 -8.23
N SER A 234 -14.57 -13.38 -8.75
CA SER A 234 -14.73 -11.99 -9.17
C SER A 234 -14.04 -11.76 -10.52
N PRO A 235 -14.59 -10.92 -11.39
CA PRO A 235 -13.89 -10.49 -12.60
C PRO A 235 -12.60 -9.73 -12.33
N LEU A 236 -12.36 -9.32 -11.05
CA LEU A 236 -11.12 -8.72 -10.61
C LEU A 236 -9.96 -9.73 -10.49
N ASN A 237 -10.25 -11.04 -10.46
CA ASN A 237 -9.22 -12.10 -10.39
C ASN A 237 -8.91 -12.61 -11.80
N ARG A 238 -7.98 -11.94 -12.47
CA ARG A 238 -7.49 -12.28 -13.80
C ARG A 238 -5.97 -12.25 -13.85
N ASP A 239 -5.41 -12.86 -14.88
CA ASP A 239 -4.00 -12.68 -15.19
C ASP A 239 -3.75 -11.22 -15.53
N VAL A 240 -2.64 -10.69 -15.03
CA VAL A 240 -2.26 -9.28 -15.15
C VAL A 240 -1.25 -9.17 -16.27
N THR A 241 -1.46 -8.23 -17.18
CA THR A 241 -0.54 -7.91 -18.28
C THR A 241 0.50 -6.86 -17.84
N GLU A 242 1.35 -6.41 -18.77
CA GLU A 242 2.30 -5.32 -18.51
C GLU A 242 1.63 -3.93 -18.60
N HIS A 243 0.40 -3.85 -19.12
CA HIS A 243 -0.28 -2.59 -19.36
C HIS A 243 -1.17 -2.17 -18.21
N ARG A 244 -1.13 -0.88 -17.88
CA ARG A 244 -1.91 -0.29 -16.78
C ARG A 244 -2.91 0.72 -17.29
N ARG A 245 -3.98 0.88 -16.53
CA ARG A 245 -4.85 2.06 -16.49
C ARG A 245 -4.79 2.66 -15.10
N PHE A 246 -4.89 3.96 -15.04
CA PHE A 246 -4.95 4.70 -13.79
C PHE A 246 -6.13 5.67 -13.84
N ALA A 247 -6.82 5.82 -12.72
CA ALA A 247 -7.86 6.82 -12.58
C ALA A 247 -7.73 7.53 -11.22
N MET A 248 -8.04 8.80 -11.21
CA MET A 248 -7.98 9.70 -10.06
C MET A 248 -9.39 10.13 -9.69
N VAL A 249 -9.79 9.93 -8.42
CA VAL A 249 -11.08 10.40 -7.92
C VAL A 249 -10.86 11.23 -6.67
N ALA A 250 -11.41 12.45 -6.65
CA ALA A 250 -11.40 13.34 -5.51
C ALA A 250 -12.81 13.45 -4.91
N THR A 251 -12.90 13.40 -3.60
CA THR A 251 -14.14 13.54 -2.83
C THR A 251 -13.91 14.40 -1.60
N ASP A 252 -14.97 14.90 -0.96
CA ASP A 252 -14.87 15.72 0.23
C ASP A 252 -14.84 14.86 1.51
N LEU A 253 -13.85 15.07 2.37
CA LEU A 253 -13.71 14.36 3.65
C LEU A 253 -14.91 14.65 4.58
N GLU A 254 -15.50 15.82 4.47
CA GLU A 254 -16.64 16.20 5.31
C GLU A 254 -17.89 15.38 5.00
N ASP A 255 -18.08 14.93 3.75
CA ASP A 255 -19.18 14.03 3.41
C ASP A 255 -19.07 12.71 4.18
N TYR A 256 -17.88 12.11 4.28
CA TYR A 256 -17.65 10.89 5.07
C TYR A 256 -17.86 11.11 6.56
N ARG A 257 -17.45 12.28 7.08
CA ARG A 257 -17.67 12.65 8.49
C ARG A 257 -19.14 12.83 8.81
N ARG A 258 -19.91 13.48 7.94
CA ARG A 258 -21.37 13.65 8.09
C ARG A 258 -22.08 12.32 8.09
N ILE A 259 -21.81 11.46 7.13
CA ILE A 259 -22.39 10.11 7.06
C ILE A 259 -22.10 9.34 8.35
N ARG A 260 -20.82 9.31 8.78
CA ARG A 260 -20.44 8.66 10.04
C ARG A 260 -21.21 9.24 11.24
N ASN A 261 -21.26 10.57 11.37
CA ASN A 261 -21.88 11.24 12.50
C ASN A 261 -23.39 10.97 12.53
N HIS A 262 -24.06 11.00 11.37
CA HIS A 262 -25.47 10.65 11.25
C HIS A 262 -25.73 9.23 11.76
N LEU A 263 -24.93 8.25 11.33
CA LEU A 263 -25.08 6.85 11.76
C LEU A 263 -24.82 6.65 13.25
N MET A 264 -23.95 7.46 13.85
CA MET A 264 -23.71 7.43 15.30
C MET A 264 -24.78 8.16 16.12
N ALA A 265 -25.45 9.15 15.52
CA ALA A 265 -26.48 9.96 16.19
C ALA A 265 -27.86 9.30 16.18
N VAL A 266 -28.12 8.33 15.27
CA VAL A 266 -29.41 7.62 15.22
C VAL A 266 -29.51 6.72 16.46
N PRO A 267 -30.33 7.10 17.47
CA PRO A 267 -30.53 6.23 18.63
C PRO A 267 -31.19 4.95 18.12
N THR A 268 -30.61 3.79 18.43
CA THR A 268 -31.31 2.53 18.27
C THR A 268 -32.68 2.70 18.95
N ARG A 269 -33.74 2.77 18.11
CA ARG A 269 -35.12 2.96 18.58
C ARG A 269 -35.32 2.07 19.79
N ARG A 270 -35.55 2.66 20.97
CA ARG A 270 -36.01 1.97 22.15
C ARG A 270 -37.20 1.11 21.72
N ARG A 271 -37.01 -0.19 21.59
CA ARG A 271 -38.12 -1.12 21.45
C ARG A 271 -39.05 -0.86 22.65
N ARG A 272 -40.29 -0.47 22.36
CA ARG A 272 -41.35 -0.38 23.35
C ARG A 272 -41.21 -1.59 24.27
N ARG A 273 -41.10 -1.33 25.57
CA ARG A 273 -41.13 -2.36 26.58
C ARG A 273 -42.36 -3.24 26.33
N SER A 274 -42.17 -4.48 25.93
CA SER A 274 -43.15 -5.52 26.03
C SER A 274 -43.30 -5.84 27.54
N PRO A 275 -44.51 -6.03 28.09
CA PRO A 275 -44.70 -6.27 29.52
C PRO A 275 -44.22 -7.64 30.00
N ALA A 276 -43.66 -8.47 29.17
CA ALA A 276 -43.04 -9.75 29.54
C ALA A 276 -41.53 -9.58 29.70
N GLY A 277 -41.06 -9.61 30.94
CA GLY A 277 -39.71 -9.30 31.39
C GLY A 277 -38.60 -10.26 30.95
N ALA A 278 -38.38 -10.38 29.66
CA ALA A 278 -37.14 -10.98 29.12
C ALA A 278 -36.16 -9.84 28.83
N ALA A 279 -35.06 -9.81 29.56
CA ALA A 279 -33.91 -8.94 29.29
C ALA A 279 -33.32 -9.30 27.92
N LEU A 280 -33.80 -8.62 26.86
CA LEU A 280 -33.17 -8.68 25.54
C LEU A 280 -31.86 -7.89 25.62
N SER A 281 -30.74 -8.59 25.51
CA SER A 281 -29.39 -8.03 25.36
C SER A 281 -29.45 -6.82 24.45
N ALA A 282 -28.88 -5.69 24.92
CA ALA A 282 -28.67 -4.51 24.10
C ALA A 282 -27.84 -4.92 22.91
N VAL A 283 -28.36 -4.74 21.69
CA VAL A 283 -27.59 -4.90 20.47
C VAL A 283 -26.41 -3.92 20.58
N PRO A 284 -25.15 -4.39 20.58
CA PRO A 284 -24.02 -3.50 20.74
C PRO A 284 -24.03 -2.49 19.60
N THR A 285 -24.05 -1.20 19.94
CA THR A 285 -23.89 -0.10 18.99
C THR A 285 -22.52 -0.24 18.33
N VAL A 286 -22.50 -0.58 17.06
CA VAL A 286 -21.24 -0.65 16.29
C VAL A 286 -20.77 0.76 16.03
N THR A 287 -19.62 1.12 16.62
CA THR A 287 -18.98 2.43 16.36
C THR A 287 -18.47 2.44 14.93
N THR A 288 -19.07 3.26 14.08
CA THR A 288 -18.66 3.44 12.68
C THR A 288 -17.49 4.41 12.58
N SER A 289 -16.44 4.06 11.86
CA SER A 289 -15.30 4.92 11.55
C SER A 289 -15.44 5.55 10.14
N VAL A 290 -14.68 6.60 9.86
CA VAL A 290 -14.58 7.16 8.49
C VAL A 290 -14.10 6.09 7.50
N ASN A 291 -13.15 5.24 7.91
CA ASN A 291 -12.68 4.14 7.07
C ASN A 291 -13.78 3.13 6.71
N ASP A 292 -14.73 2.89 7.61
CA ASP A 292 -15.85 1.99 7.32
C ASP A 292 -16.79 2.59 6.26
N VAL A 293 -17.01 3.91 6.31
CA VAL A 293 -17.79 4.64 5.28
C VAL A 293 -17.07 4.60 3.93
N VAL A 294 -15.75 4.80 3.91
CA VAL A 294 -14.90 4.70 2.70
C VAL A 294 -15.02 3.30 2.08
N LEU A 295 -14.85 2.25 2.87
CA LEU A 295 -14.96 0.87 2.38
C LEU A 295 -16.38 0.53 1.88
N ALA A 296 -17.40 1.06 2.53
CA ALA A 296 -18.80 0.88 2.09
C ALA A 296 -19.09 1.67 0.79
N THR A 297 -18.51 2.85 0.61
CA THR A 297 -18.55 3.61 -0.65
C THR A 297 -17.92 2.79 -1.76
N LEU A 298 -16.74 2.20 -1.53
CA LEU A 298 -16.10 1.32 -2.51
C LEU A 298 -16.93 0.07 -2.81
N ALA A 299 -17.59 -0.52 -1.79
CA ALA A 299 -18.50 -1.65 -2.00
C ALA A 299 -19.68 -1.29 -2.92
N GLY A 300 -20.27 -0.10 -2.75
CA GLY A 300 -21.33 0.40 -3.60
C GLY A 300 -20.85 0.67 -5.03
N ALA A 301 -19.67 1.28 -5.17
CA ALA A 301 -19.06 1.52 -6.48
C ALA A 301 -18.79 0.22 -7.25
N LEU A 302 -18.21 -0.78 -6.57
CA LEU A 302 -17.97 -2.10 -7.15
C LEU A 302 -19.28 -2.81 -7.53
N ARG A 303 -20.33 -2.67 -6.70
CA ARG A 303 -21.67 -3.18 -7.04
C ARG A 303 -22.19 -2.56 -8.34
N ALA A 304 -22.19 -1.23 -8.42
CA ALA A 304 -22.68 -0.50 -9.58
C ALA A 304 -21.88 -0.89 -10.83
N TRP A 305 -20.55 -0.92 -10.74
CA TRP A 305 -19.67 -1.32 -11.82
C TRP A 305 -19.90 -2.78 -12.28
N LEU A 306 -20.12 -3.73 -11.36
CA LEU A 306 -20.46 -5.11 -11.70
C LEU A 306 -21.79 -5.20 -12.46
N LEU A 307 -22.78 -4.42 -12.05
CA LEU A 307 -24.08 -4.35 -12.72
C LEU A 307 -24.00 -3.75 -14.13
N THR A 308 -23.18 -2.70 -14.33
CA THR A 308 -22.96 -2.13 -15.68
C THR A 308 -22.33 -3.14 -16.64
N ARG A 309 -21.57 -4.10 -16.14
CA ARG A 309 -21.01 -5.21 -16.90
C ARG A 309 -21.99 -6.37 -17.13
N GLY A 310 -23.23 -6.24 -16.71
CA GLY A 310 -24.22 -7.32 -16.78
C GLY A 310 -23.92 -8.49 -15.84
N ALA A 311 -23.05 -8.32 -14.84
CA ALA A 311 -22.77 -9.38 -13.90
C ALA A 311 -23.96 -9.61 -12.95
N SER A 312 -24.26 -10.86 -12.65
CA SER A 312 -25.20 -11.19 -11.58
C SER A 312 -24.59 -10.86 -10.22
N VAL A 313 -25.28 -10.06 -9.43
CA VAL A 313 -24.86 -9.63 -8.09
C VAL A 313 -25.93 -10.03 -7.06
N PRO A 314 -26.01 -11.33 -6.71
CA PRO A 314 -26.96 -11.80 -5.69
C PRO A 314 -26.71 -11.16 -4.32
N PRO A 315 -27.71 -11.15 -3.40
CA PRO A 315 -27.61 -10.45 -2.10
C PRO A 315 -26.41 -10.86 -1.22
N ALA A 316 -25.93 -12.11 -1.38
CA ALA A 316 -24.77 -12.61 -0.63
C ALA A 316 -23.42 -12.34 -1.33
N SER A 317 -23.41 -11.63 -2.47
CA SER A 317 -22.17 -11.32 -3.19
C SER A 317 -21.28 -10.40 -2.39
N VAL A 318 -20.01 -10.76 -2.29
CA VAL A 318 -18.97 -9.94 -1.68
C VAL A 318 -17.72 -9.90 -2.56
N VAL A 319 -16.99 -8.83 -2.44
CA VAL A 319 -15.62 -8.69 -2.96
C VAL A 319 -14.69 -8.57 -1.76
N ARG A 320 -13.72 -9.48 -1.65
CA ARG A 320 -12.81 -9.49 -0.50
C ARG A 320 -11.63 -8.58 -0.74
N ALA A 321 -11.45 -7.60 0.13
CA ALA A 321 -10.34 -6.67 0.12
C ALA A 321 -9.30 -7.03 1.19
N LEU A 322 -8.01 -6.95 0.82
CA LEU A 322 -6.91 -6.89 1.77
C LEU A 322 -6.69 -5.42 2.14
N VAL A 323 -6.85 -5.09 3.42
CA VAL A 323 -6.75 -3.71 3.94
C VAL A 323 -5.62 -3.65 4.97
N PRO A 324 -4.44 -3.12 4.63
CA PRO A 324 -3.37 -2.86 5.59
C PRO A 324 -3.83 -1.82 6.63
N MET A 325 -3.52 -2.07 7.90
CA MET A 325 -3.83 -1.15 9.01
C MET A 325 -2.65 -1.05 9.97
N SER A 326 -2.37 0.15 10.45
CA SER A 326 -1.42 0.36 11.53
C SER A 326 -2.04 -0.12 12.85
N MET A 327 -1.38 -1.06 13.52
CA MET A 327 -1.78 -1.53 14.85
C MET A 327 -0.92 -0.84 15.91
N ARG A 328 -1.57 -0.23 16.91
CA ARG A 328 -0.87 0.23 18.11
C ARG A 328 -0.55 -0.98 18.98
N VAL A 329 0.73 -1.19 19.25
CA VAL A 329 1.17 -2.16 20.26
C VAL A 329 0.76 -1.63 21.64
N THR A 330 -0.13 -2.34 22.31
CA THR A 330 -0.64 -1.96 23.66
C THR A 330 0.22 -2.50 24.79
N ASP A 331 1.22 -3.32 24.53
CA ASP A 331 2.09 -3.88 25.56
C ASP A 331 3.33 -2.99 25.80
N PRO A 332 3.48 -2.39 27.01
CA PRO A 332 4.65 -1.57 27.36
C PRO A 332 5.99 -2.33 27.36
N ARG A 333 5.97 -3.67 27.40
CA ARG A 333 7.18 -4.51 27.37
C ARG A 333 7.74 -4.71 25.97
N GLU A 334 6.95 -4.50 24.94
CA GLU A 334 7.38 -4.51 23.53
C GLU A 334 7.72 -3.10 23.02
N ALA A 335 7.56 -2.05 23.83
CA ALA A 335 7.84 -0.65 23.49
C ALA A 335 9.32 -0.33 23.24
N GLY A 336 10.23 -1.29 23.42
CA GLY A 336 11.65 -1.14 23.06
C GLY A 336 11.94 -1.24 21.56
N ALA A 337 11.01 -1.77 20.77
CA ALA A 337 11.06 -1.74 19.32
C ALA A 337 10.06 -0.67 18.83
N VAL A 338 10.52 0.55 18.62
CA VAL A 338 9.76 1.63 17.98
C VAL A 338 9.48 1.21 16.54
N GLY A 339 8.41 0.44 16.35
CA GLY A 339 7.94 -0.01 15.04
C GLY A 339 6.43 -0.22 15.11
N SER A 340 5.70 0.59 14.35
CA SER A 340 4.28 0.35 14.11
C SER A 340 4.15 -1.02 13.43
N ARG A 341 3.57 -2.03 14.10
CA ARG A 341 3.26 -3.30 13.43
C ARG A 341 2.13 -3.04 12.44
N VAL A 342 2.40 -3.22 11.18
CA VAL A 342 1.38 -3.15 10.12
C VAL A 342 0.70 -4.50 10.05
N GLY A 343 -0.53 -4.58 10.52
CA GLY A 343 -1.40 -5.75 10.33
C GLY A 343 -2.26 -5.56 9.07
N SER A 344 -2.74 -6.65 8.50
CA SER A 344 -3.67 -6.60 7.37
C SER A 344 -4.99 -7.25 7.73
N LEU A 345 -6.11 -6.62 7.39
CA LEU A 345 -7.44 -7.18 7.55
C LEU A 345 -7.98 -7.69 6.21
N LEU A 346 -8.65 -8.84 6.24
CA LEU A 346 -9.48 -9.30 5.13
C LEU A 346 -10.91 -8.83 5.38
N VAL A 347 -11.38 -7.87 4.59
CA VAL A 347 -12.72 -7.29 4.70
C VAL A 347 -13.56 -7.73 3.50
N ASP A 348 -14.70 -8.35 3.76
CA ASP A 348 -15.67 -8.70 2.73
C ASP A 348 -16.55 -7.47 2.42
N LEU A 349 -16.27 -6.81 1.30
CA LEU A 349 -17.05 -5.67 0.81
C LEU A 349 -18.40 -6.17 0.30
N PRO A 350 -19.54 -5.75 0.90
CA PRO A 350 -20.85 -6.30 0.60
C PRO A 350 -21.44 -5.76 -0.70
N THR A 351 -20.92 -6.21 -1.84
CA THR A 351 -21.39 -5.79 -3.17
C THR A 351 -22.80 -6.28 -3.49
N GLY A 352 -23.27 -7.35 -2.83
CA GLY A 352 -24.62 -7.86 -2.96
C GLY A 352 -25.68 -7.01 -2.25
N GLU A 353 -25.29 -6.22 -1.25
CA GLU A 353 -26.22 -5.40 -0.45
C GLU A 353 -26.66 -4.15 -1.23
N ALA A 354 -27.98 -4.02 -1.42
CA ALA A 354 -28.55 -2.90 -2.15
C ALA A 354 -28.64 -1.63 -1.28
N SER A 355 -28.89 -1.77 0.02
CA SER A 355 -29.02 -0.62 0.92
C SER A 355 -27.67 0.00 1.27
N PRO A 356 -27.44 1.30 0.97
CA PRO A 356 -26.18 1.99 1.28
C PRO A 356 -25.85 1.95 2.78
N LEU A 357 -26.82 2.18 3.63
CA LEU A 357 -26.64 2.17 5.09
C LEU A 357 -26.30 0.77 5.61
N MET A 358 -26.92 -0.26 5.07
CA MET A 358 -26.61 -1.65 5.46
C MET A 358 -25.21 -2.05 5.04
N ARG A 359 -24.72 -1.55 3.88
CA ARG A 359 -23.32 -1.73 3.48
C ARG A 359 -22.36 -1.18 4.54
N VAL A 360 -22.62 0.04 5.05
CA VAL A 360 -21.78 0.64 6.12
C VAL A 360 -21.85 -0.18 7.40
N HIS A 361 -23.03 -0.61 7.82
CA HIS A 361 -23.19 -1.42 9.04
C HIS A 361 -22.47 -2.77 8.94
N GLN A 362 -22.56 -3.45 7.79
CA GLN A 362 -21.88 -4.73 7.57
C GLN A 362 -20.36 -4.59 7.60
N VAL A 363 -19.81 -3.53 6.96
CA VAL A 363 -18.39 -3.24 6.98
C VAL A 363 -17.93 -2.90 8.41
N ALA A 364 -18.61 -1.98 9.10
CA ALA A 364 -18.28 -1.58 10.46
C ALA A 364 -18.31 -2.76 11.46
N TYR A 365 -19.28 -3.67 11.30
CA TYR A 365 -19.34 -4.89 12.11
C TYR A 365 -18.11 -5.78 11.89
N GLN A 366 -17.72 -6.02 10.63
CA GLN A 366 -16.56 -6.85 10.30
C GLN A 366 -15.26 -6.22 10.83
N THR A 367 -15.02 -4.93 10.58
CA THR A 367 -13.80 -4.24 11.01
C THR A 367 -13.68 -4.17 12.52
N LYS A 368 -14.80 -4.05 13.25
CA LYS A 368 -14.84 -4.14 14.71
C LYS A 368 -14.50 -5.55 15.20
N ALA A 369 -15.16 -6.56 14.64
CA ALA A 369 -14.95 -7.96 15.03
C ALA A 369 -13.48 -8.40 14.82
N HIS A 370 -12.87 -7.99 13.72
CA HIS A 370 -11.46 -8.28 13.46
C HIS A 370 -10.52 -7.60 14.47
N ARG A 371 -10.80 -6.34 14.83
CA ARG A 371 -10.01 -5.60 15.84
C ARG A 371 -10.12 -6.23 17.23
N GLU A 372 -11.32 -6.64 17.64
CA GLU A 372 -11.57 -7.26 18.95
C GLU A 372 -11.00 -8.68 19.04
N ALA A 373 -11.01 -9.43 17.95
CA ALA A 373 -10.48 -10.79 17.89
C ALA A 373 -8.93 -10.84 17.80
N GLY A 374 -8.25 -9.70 17.69
CA GLY A 374 -6.80 -9.65 17.44
C GLY A 374 -6.40 -10.36 16.15
N GLN A 375 -7.36 -10.63 15.26
CA GLN A 375 -7.19 -11.36 14.00
C GLN A 375 -6.64 -10.45 12.89
N ALA A 376 -5.69 -9.56 13.21
CA ALA A 376 -4.86 -9.02 12.16
C ALA A 376 -4.02 -10.17 11.61
N VAL A 377 -4.13 -10.43 10.32
CA VAL A 377 -3.14 -11.28 9.65
C VAL A 377 -1.85 -10.48 9.70
N ASP A 378 -0.93 -10.87 10.55
CA ASP A 378 0.37 -10.19 10.65
C ASP A 378 0.98 -10.11 9.26
N ALA A 379 1.26 -8.90 8.78
CA ALA A 379 2.03 -8.73 7.55
C ALA A 379 3.35 -9.53 7.58
N PRO A 380 4.07 -9.67 8.74
CA PRO A 380 5.11 -10.65 8.91
C PRO A 380 4.67 -12.11 8.73
N ALA A 381 3.43 -12.50 9.01
CA ALA A 381 3.01 -13.89 8.78
C ALA A 381 2.88 -14.21 7.28
N ILE A 382 2.46 -13.25 6.47
CA ILE A 382 2.47 -13.39 5.00
C ILE A 382 3.91 -13.26 4.47
N ALA A 383 4.71 -12.37 5.05
CA ALA A 383 6.11 -12.19 4.70
C ALA A 383 7.05 -13.16 5.46
N GLY A 384 6.69 -13.62 6.64
CA GLY A 384 7.45 -14.56 7.45
C GLY A 384 7.48 -15.97 6.84
N ILE A 385 6.51 -16.31 5.99
CA ILE A 385 6.61 -17.47 5.08
C ILE A 385 7.82 -17.31 4.15
N ALA A 386 8.19 -16.07 3.82
CA ALA A 386 9.35 -15.73 3.01
C ALA A 386 10.62 -15.43 3.85
N GLY A 387 10.49 -15.07 5.14
CA GLY A 387 11.57 -14.46 5.93
C GLY A 387 12.51 -15.40 6.70
N PHE A 388 12.10 -16.63 6.97
CA PHE A 388 12.88 -17.59 7.78
C PHE A 388 13.59 -18.68 6.97
N ALA A 389 13.50 -18.65 5.66
CA ALA A 389 14.11 -19.64 4.80
C ALA A 389 15.44 -19.13 4.20
N PRO A 390 16.41 -20.01 3.90
CA PRO A 390 17.58 -19.65 3.09
C PRO A 390 17.15 -18.93 1.81
N PRO A 391 17.98 -18.04 1.24
CA PRO A 391 17.62 -17.23 0.07
C PRO A 391 17.04 -18.01 -1.11
N THR A 392 17.43 -19.27 -1.25
CA THR A 392 16.88 -20.20 -2.25
C THR A 392 15.45 -20.64 -1.98
N LEU A 393 15.05 -20.74 -0.70
CA LEU A 393 13.69 -21.07 -0.28
C LEU A 393 12.78 -19.83 -0.24
N HIS A 394 13.34 -18.63 -0.04
CA HIS A 394 12.60 -17.35 -0.16
C HIS A 394 11.96 -17.19 -1.54
N SER A 395 12.72 -17.48 -2.60
CA SER A 395 12.19 -17.38 -3.97
C SER A 395 11.04 -18.35 -4.22
N LEU A 396 11.10 -19.56 -3.62
CA LEU A 396 10.04 -20.56 -3.72
C LEU A 396 8.83 -20.16 -2.87
N GLY A 397 9.06 -19.68 -1.63
CA GLY A 397 8.02 -19.22 -0.72
C GLY A 397 7.25 -18.03 -1.30
N ALA A 398 7.95 -17.04 -1.86
CA ALA A 398 7.33 -15.88 -2.52
C ALA A 398 6.47 -16.30 -3.74
N ARG A 399 6.93 -17.27 -4.55
CA ARG A 399 6.14 -17.81 -5.67
C ARG A 399 4.89 -18.57 -5.21
N VAL A 400 5.00 -19.34 -4.14
CA VAL A 400 3.83 -20.03 -3.55
C VAL A 400 2.86 -19.00 -2.96
N ALA A 401 3.35 -17.99 -2.23
CA ALA A 401 2.53 -16.91 -1.67
C ALA A 401 1.82 -16.11 -2.77
N SER A 402 2.48 -15.82 -3.89
CA SER A 402 1.87 -15.14 -5.03
C SER A 402 0.73 -15.93 -5.68
N GLY A 403 0.85 -17.27 -5.73
CA GLY A 403 -0.22 -18.16 -6.20
C GLY A 403 -1.41 -18.28 -5.25
N LEU A 404 -1.16 -18.09 -3.93
CA LEU A 404 -2.20 -18.10 -2.90
C LEU A 404 -2.99 -16.77 -2.85
N SER A 405 -2.40 -15.64 -3.28
CA SER A 405 -3.06 -14.33 -3.24
C SER A 405 -4.42 -14.32 -3.93
N ARG A 406 -4.53 -14.96 -5.11
CA ARG A 406 -5.80 -15.11 -5.86
C ARG A 406 -6.90 -15.82 -5.08
N ARG A 407 -6.53 -16.70 -4.13
CA ARG A 407 -7.47 -17.48 -3.34
C ARG A 407 -7.86 -16.78 -2.05
N LEU A 408 -7.10 -15.79 -1.62
CA LEU A 408 -7.31 -15.12 -0.34
C LEU A 408 -8.13 -13.84 -0.48
N PHE A 409 -7.89 -13.02 -1.51
CA PHE A 409 -8.57 -11.74 -1.71
C PHE A 409 -8.69 -11.38 -3.20
N ASN A 410 -9.57 -10.42 -3.51
CA ASN A 410 -9.86 -9.99 -4.88
C ASN A 410 -9.11 -8.70 -5.25
N LEU A 411 -8.84 -7.83 -4.26
CA LEU A 411 -8.13 -6.57 -4.46
C LEU A 411 -7.42 -6.13 -3.17
N VAL A 412 -6.46 -5.21 -3.33
CA VAL A 412 -5.82 -4.50 -2.21
C VAL A 412 -6.43 -3.10 -2.11
N VAL A 413 -6.73 -2.67 -0.89
CA VAL A 413 -7.20 -1.32 -0.58
C VAL A 413 -6.32 -0.75 0.52
N THR A 414 -5.50 0.26 0.21
CA THR A 414 -4.70 0.96 1.21
C THR A 414 -5.33 2.29 1.58
N ASN A 415 -5.43 2.57 2.87
CA ASN A 415 -5.88 3.86 3.37
C ASN A 415 -4.81 4.44 4.31
N VAL A 416 -4.12 5.46 3.86
CA VAL A 416 -3.10 6.18 4.64
C VAL A 416 -3.60 7.59 4.90
N PRO A 417 -4.01 7.92 6.14
CA PRO A 417 -4.44 9.28 6.45
C PRO A 417 -3.25 10.24 6.30
N GLY A 418 -3.45 11.30 5.53
CA GLY A 418 -2.47 12.36 5.32
C GLY A 418 -2.78 13.62 6.14
N PRO A 419 -1.89 14.63 6.09
CA PRO A 419 -2.04 15.88 6.82
C PRO A 419 -3.24 16.66 6.32
N GLN A 420 -3.88 17.36 7.27
CA GLN A 420 -5.05 18.22 7.00
C GLN A 420 -4.66 19.69 6.90
N GLN A 421 -3.38 19.94 6.68
CA GLN A 421 -2.82 21.28 6.43
C GLN A 421 -2.20 21.27 5.03
N PRO A 422 -2.23 22.42 4.33
CA PRO A 422 -1.63 22.52 3.01
C PRO A 422 -0.12 22.28 3.06
N LEU A 423 0.39 21.53 2.07
CA LEU A 423 1.81 21.27 1.87
C LEU A 423 2.27 21.98 0.59
N TYR A 424 3.57 22.22 0.52
CA TYR A 424 4.19 22.99 -0.54
C TYR A 424 5.43 22.29 -1.07
N VAL A 425 5.82 22.62 -2.27
CA VAL A 425 7.15 22.30 -2.81
C VAL A 425 7.66 23.47 -3.66
N VAL A 426 8.77 24.06 -3.25
CA VAL A 426 9.40 25.20 -3.96
C VAL A 426 8.39 26.35 -4.18
N GLY A 427 7.54 26.60 -3.18
CA GLY A 427 6.49 27.63 -3.24
C GLY A 427 5.20 27.20 -3.94
N ALA A 428 5.16 26.09 -4.66
CA ALA A 428 3.94 25.55 -5.25
C ALA A 428 3.10 24.83 -4.20
N ARG A 429 1.81 25.19 -4.08
CA ARG A 429 0.87 24.52 -3.16
C ARG A 429 0.43 23.18 -3.72
N MET A 430 0.46 22.13 -2.92
CA MET A 430 -0.17 20.87 -3.28
C MET A 430 -1.69 21.01 -3.13
N LEU A 431 -2.43 20.70 -4.19
CA LEU A 431 -3.89 20.76 -4.24
C LEU A 431 -4.52 19.39 -3.93
N SER A 432 -3.89 18.33 -4.41
CA SER A 432 -4.37 16.95 -4.25
C SER A 432 -3.23 15.95 -4.39
N THR A 433 -3.42 14.75 -3.84
CA THR A 433 -2.45 13.66 -3.99
C THR A 433 -3.18 12.33 -4.11
N TYR A 434 -2.84 11.56 -5.15
CA TYR A 434 -3.48 10.27 -5.47
C TYR A 434 -2.46 9.16 -5.34
N PRO A 435 -2.59 8.26 -4.35
CA PRO A 435 -1.66 7.15 -4.17
C PRO A 435 -1.73 6.18 -5.35
N VAL A 436 -0.59 5.67 -5.74
CA VAL A 436 -0.47 4.59 -6.73
C VAL A 436 0.13 3.38 -6.02
N ILE A 437 -0.65 2.30 -5.95
CA ILE A 437 -0.20 1.06 -5.34
C ILE A 437 -0.11 -0.05 -6.38
N PRO A 438 0.83 -1.02 -6.25
CA PRO A 438 1.02 -2.06 -7.24
C PRO A 438 -0.17 -3.01 -7.29
N LEU A 439 -0.31 -3.70 -8.43
CA LEU A 439 -1.21 -4.85 -8.55
C LEU A 439 -0.54 -6.09 -7.97
N ALA A 440 -1.28 -6.87 -7.20
CA ALA A 440 -0.83 -8.19 -6.82
C ALA A 440 -1.09 -9.19 -7.95
N LYS A 441 -0.29 -10.26 -8.00
CA LYS A 441 -0.42 -11.29 -9.04
C LYS A 441 -1.83 -11.87 -9.09
N GLY A 442 -2.45 -11.79 -10.26
CA GLY A 442 -3.80 -12.30 -10.48
C GLY A 442 -4.92 -11.42 -9.95
N GLN A 443 -4.65 -10.15 -9.68
CA GLN A 443 -5.62 -9.14 -9.25
C GLN A 443 -5.56 -7.94 -10.18
N ALA A 444 -6.68 -7.68 -10.84
CA ALA A 444 -6.78 -6.67 -11.89
C ALA A 444 -6.93 -5.24 -11.36
N LEU A 445 -7.17 -5.05 -10.06
CA LEU A 445 -7.41 -3.75 -9.44
C LEU A 445 -6.70 -3.65 -8.11
N SER A 446 -6.12 -2.48 -7.85
CA SER A 446 -5.72 -2.00 -6.54
C SER A 446 -6.24 -0.58 -6.31
N VAL A 447 -6.59 -0.26 -5.07
CA VAL A 447 -7.14 1.05 -4.69
C VAL A 447 -6.28 1.64 -3.58
N GLY A 448 -5.55 2.70 -3.92
CA GLY A 448 -4.86 3.53 -2.94
C GLY A 448 -5.72 4.74 -2.59
N LEU A 449 -5.82 5.07 -1.31
CA LEU A 449 -6.50 6.29 -0.92
C LEU A 449 -5.77 7.00 0.23
N THR A 450 -5.91 8.32 0.25
CA THR A 450 -5.40 9.19 1.31
C THR A 450 -6.34 10.34 1.54
N SER A 451 -6.32 10.89 2.76
CA SER A 451 -6.97 12.16 3.06
C SER A 451 -5.93 13.27 3.11
N TYR A 452 -6.23 14.42 2.53
CA TYR A 452 -5.34 15.56 2.52
C TYR A 452 -6.14 16.87 2.39
N ASP A 453 -5.85 17.86 3.24
CA ASP A 453 -6.40 19.24 3.19
C ASP A 453 -7.92 19.27 2.90
N GLY A 454 -8.69 18.50 3.67
CA GLY A 454 -10.15 18.39 3.56
C GLY A 454 -10.67 17.47 2.46
N GLY A 455 -9.83 16.92 1.60
CA GLY A 455 -10.20 15.97 0.55
C GLY A 455 -9.91 14.51 0.93
N VAL A 456 -10.55 13.59 0.22
CA VAL A 456 -10.19 12.17 0.14
C VAL A 456 -9.93 11.84 -1.31
N TYR A 457 -8.73 11.34 -1.59
CA TYR A 457 -8.23 11.13 -2.93
C TYR A 457 -7.97 9.64 -3.17
N TYR A 458 -8.56 9.12 -4.23
CA TYR A 458 -8.44 7.74 -4.64
C TYR A 458 -7.57 7.63 -5.89
N GLY A 459 -6.55 6.80 -5.84
CA GLY A 459 -5.81 6.32 -7.00
C GLY A 459 -6.25 4.89 -7.31
N LEU A 460 -6.91 4.69 -8.44
CA LEU A 460 -7.32 3.39 -8.93
C LEU A 460 -6.28 2.92 -9.95
N ASN A 461 -5.53 1.88 -9.61
CA ASN A 461 -4.55 1.27 -10.51
C ASN A 461 -5.08 -0.08 -10.99
N ALA A 462 -5.19 -0.28 -12.30
CA ALA A 462 -5.79 -1.46 -12.87
C ALA A 462 -5.01 -2.02 -14.06
N ASP A 463 -5.19 -3.31 -14.31
CA ASP A 463 -4.77 -3.92 -15.56
C ASP A 463 -5.63 -3.41 -16.72
N ARG A 464 -4.99 -2.98 -17.82
CA ARG A 464 -5.68 -2.35 -18.95
C ARG A 464 -6.64 -3.28 -19.67
N GLU A 465 -6.28 -4.56 -19.79
CA GLU A 465 -7.07 -5.54 -20.53
C GLU A 465 -8.23 -6.08 -19.68
N ALA A 466 -7.99 -6.28 -18.40
CA ALA A 466 -9.01 -6.77 -17.47
C ALA A 466 -10.06 -5.68 -17.12
N MET A 467 -9.64 -4.41 -17.08
CA MET A 467 -10.47 -3.26 -16.69
C MET A 467 -10.36 -2.11 -17.70
N PRO A 468 -10.80 -2.30 -18.94
CA PRO A 468 -10.81 -1.23 -19.95
C PRO A 468 -11.76 -0.07 -19.60
N ASP A 469 -12.71 -0.31 -18.71
CA ASP A 469 -13.76 0.58 -18.20
C ASP A 469 -13.48 1.09 -16.77
N LEU A 470 -12.21 1.32 -16.42
CA LEU A 470 -11.82 1.82 -15.11
C LEU A 470 -12.43 3.20 -14.79
N ASP A 471 -12.64 4.02 -15.79
CA ASP A 471 -13.34 5.30 -15.72
C ASP A 471 -14.80 5.17 -15.26
N VAL A 472 -15.50 4.11 -15.70
CA VAL A 472 -16.85 3.80 -15.21
C VAL A 472 -16.81 3.48 -13.71
N LEU A 473 -15.83 2.70 -13.24
CA LEU A 473 -15.67 2.44 -11.80
C LEU A 473 -15.38 3.73 -11.02
N ALA A 474 -14.56 4.62 -11.57
CA ALA A 474 -14.25 5.92 -10.96
C ALA A 474 -15.53 6.78 -10.81
N GLN A 475 -16.40 6.80 -11.83
CA GLN A 475 -17.69 7.46 -11.77
C GLN A 475 -18.61 6.80 -10.72
N CYS A 476 -18.73 5.47 -10.73
CA CYS A 476 -19.52 4.72 -9.75
C CYS A 476 -19.10 5.01 -8.31
N LEU A 477 -17.81 5.32 -8.07
CA LEU A 477 -17.33 5.66 -6.74
C LEU A 477 -17.90 7.01 -6.26
N THR A 478 -17.91 8.01 -7.12
CA THR A 478 -18.51 9.32 -6.84
C THR A 478 -20.02 9.19 -6.62
N GLU A 479 -20.71 8.42 -7.45
CA GLU A 479 -22.15 8.16 -7.35
C GLU A 479 -22.50 7.40 -6.08
N SER A 480 -21.71 6.41 -5.69
CA SER A 480 -21.92 5.65 -4.45
C SER A 480 -21.78 6.52 -3.19
N LEU A 481 -20.86 7.48 -3.18
CA LEU A 481 -20.75 8.45 -2.08
C LEU A 481 -21.97 9.37 -2.06
N ALA A 482 -22.42 9.85 -3.22
CA ALA A 482 -23.62 10.68 -3.34
C ALA A 482 -24.87 9.93 -2.84
N GLU A 483 -25.04 8.65 -3.19
CA GLU A 483 -26.10 7.79 -2.71
C GLU A 483 -26.10 7.68 -1.16
N LEU A 484 -24.93 7.46 -0.57
CA LEU A 484 -24.77 7.42 0.90
C LEU A 484 -25.12 8.76 1.55
N ARG A 485 -24.66 9.86 0.98
CA ARG A 485 -24.94 11.20 1.48
C ARG A 485 -26.45 11.52 1.43
N ASP A 486 -27.13 11.15 0.37
CA ASP A 486 -28.56 11.41 0.20
C ASP A 486 -29.41 10.57 1.16
N THR A 487 -28.97 9.37 1.54
CA THR A 487 -29.66 8.54 2.54
C THR A 487 -29.44 9.02 3.99
N THR A 488 -28.54 9.96 4.22
CA THR A 488 -28.22 10.52 5.54
C THR A 488 -28.65 12.00 5.70
N ARG A 489 -29.40 12.52 4.74
CA ARG A 489 -30.10 13.81 4.82
C ARG A 489 -31.45 13.59 5.51
#